data_e50632af267bbdc030d72576c43140df
#
_entry.id   e50632af267bbdc030d72576c43140df
#
_cell.length_a   1.000
_cell.length_b   1.000
_cell.length_c   1.000
_cell.angle_alpha   90.00
_cell.angle_beta   90.00
_cell.angle_gamma   90.00
#
_symmetry.space_group_name_H-M   'P 1'
#
loop_
_entity.id
_entity.type
_entity.pdbx_description
1 polymer ?
#
loop_
_entity_poly.entity_id
_entity_poly.type
_entity_poly.pdbx_seq_one_letter_code
_entity_poly.pdbx_strand_id
1 'polypeptide(L)'
;VVSQGSISTTQYEEFKDYFHGLADALRKEINAIPGENKIIGVGVGAANGNYDKGTIERATNLKWKGIIPLADMFQDEFDLPAIVTNDANAAAVGEMVYGSAKGMKDFVVITLGTGLGSGFVSNGQLLNGKHGIAGEVGHTSVNPAGRFCNCGKRGCLETYVSATGIKRTVYKLLADHLEPSELRGISF
;
A
#
# COMPACT_ATOMS: atom_id res chain seq x y z
N VAL A 1 1.72 -5.91 -18.18
CA VAL A 1 2.35 -4.58 -18.02
C VAL A 1 2.98 -4.22 -19.34
N VAL A 2 2.65 -3.05 -19.88
CA VAL A 2 3.15 -2.56 -21.18
C VAL A 2 4.41 -1.69 -20.97
N SER A 3 4.39 -0.83 -19.95
CA SER A 3 5.53 -0.02 -19.53
C SER A 3 5.51 0.15 -18.02
N GLN A 4 6.65 0.48 -17.43
CA GLN A 4 6.75 0.80 -16.01
C GLN A 4 7.88 1.80 -15.75
N GLY A 5 7.69 2.65 -14.74
CA GLY A 5 8.68 3.63 -14.29
C GLY A 5 8.62 3.82 -12.78
N SER A 6 9.53 4.60 -12.25
CA SER A 6 9.53 4.97 -10.83
C SER A 6 10.05 6.39 -10.63
N ILE A 7 9.50 7.08 -9.64
CA ILE A 7 10.04 8.33 -9.13
C ILE A 7 10.15 8.28 -7.61
N SER A 8 11.13 8.98 -7.06
CA SER A 8 11.33 8.99 -5.61
C SER A 8 10.45 10.04 -4.95
N THR A 9 9.70 9.65 -3.91
CA THR A 9 8.92 10.56 -3.08
C THR A 9 9.81 11.46 -2.21
N THR A 10 11.07 11.08 -1.97
CA THR A 10 11.96 11.80 -1.05
C THR A 10 12.59 13.06 -1.66
N GLN A 11 12.57 13.18 -2.98
CA GLN A 11 13.19 14.31 -3.70
C GLN A 11 12.36 15.59 -3.67
N TYR A 12 11.09 15.50 -3.28
CA TYR A 12 10.15 16.62 -3.34
C TYR A 12 9.74 17.03 -1.93
N GLU A 13 9.78 18.32 -1.63
CA GLU A 13 9.31 18.84 -0.36
C GLU A 13 7.80 18.96 -0.33
N GLU A 14 7.22 19.53 -1.37
CA GLU A 14 5.77 19.72 -1.48
C GLU A 14 5.12 18.62 -2.30
N PHE A 15 3.90 18.23 -1.92
CA PHE A 15 3.14 17.21 -2.65
C PHE A 15 2.83 17.63 -4.08
N LYS A 16 2.56 18.91 -4.29
CA LYS A 16 2.25 19.45 -5.62
C LYS A 16 3.39 19.24 -6.61
N ASP A 17 4.63 19.48 -6.16
CA ASP A 17 5.82 19.29 -7.00
C ASP A 17 6.06 17.81 -7.30
N TYR A 18 5.84 16.94 -6.29
CA TYR A 18 5.85 15.49 -6.49
C TYR A 18 4.82 15.06 -7.53
N PHE A 19 3.59 15.57 -7.42
CA PHE A 19 2.51 15.22 -8.34
C PHE A 19 2.82 15.63 -9.78
N HIS A 20 3.36 16.84 -10.00
CA HIS A 20 3.80 17.28 -11.31
C HIS A 20 4.90 16.37 -11.88
N GLY A 21 5.91 16.04 -11.06
CA GLY A 21 6.96 15.11 -11.48
C GLY A 21 6.42 13.70 -11.82
N LEU A 22 5.41 13.23 -11.07
CA LEU A 22 4.73 11.97 -11.35
C LEU A 22 3.94 12.04 -12.67
N ALA A 23 3.21 13.14 -12.90
CA ALA A 23 2.45 13.35 -14.12
C ALA A 23 3.34 13.39 -15.36
N ASP A 24 4.48 14.08 -15.27
CA ASP A 24 5.47 14.13 -16.36
C ASP A 24 6.09 12.77 -16.64
N ALA A 25 6.42 12.01 -15.58
CA ALA A 25 6.92 10.65 -15.73
C ALA A 25 5.88 9.74 -16.40
N LEU A 26 4.60 9.83 -16.02
CA LEU A 26 3.51 9.08 -16.64
C LEU A 26 3.33 9.45 -18.10
N ARG A 27 3.33 10.74 -18.45
CA ARG A 27 3.26 11.19 -19.85
C ARG A 27 4.39 10.62 -20.70
N LYS A 28 5.61 10.62 -20.15
CA LYS A 28 6.77 10.06 -20.82
C LYS A 28 6.59 8.56 -21.09
N GLU A 29 6.15 7.80 -20.09
CA GLU A 29 5.88 6.37 -20.26
C GLU A 29 4.76 6.11 -21.25
N ILE A 30 3.65 6.85 -21.19
CA ILE A 30 2.52 6.73 -22.11
C ILE A 30 2.95 6.99 -23.57
N ASN A 31 3.71 8.06 -23.78
CA ASN A 31 4.19 8.42 -25.11
C ASN A 31 5.23 7.43 -25.68
N ALA A 32 5.90 6.68 -24.82
CA ALA A 32 6.85 5.65 -25.24
C ALA A 32 6.20 4.33 -25.65
N ILE A 33 4.90 4.12 -25.36
CA ILE A 33 4.18 2.90 -25.72
C ILE A 33 3.93 2.89 -27.25
N PRO A 34 4.43 1.90 -27.99
CA PRO A 34 4.25 1.84 -29.42
C PRO A 34 2.80 1.51 -29.82
N GLY A 35 2.34 2.05 -30.94
CA GLY A 35 1.00 1.82 -31.50
C GLY A 35 -0.06 2.80 -30.99
N GLU A 36 -1.29 2.64 -31.50
CA GLU A 36 -2.44 3.44 -31.08
C GLU A 36 -3.02 2.87 -29.78
N ASN A 37 -2.60 3.43 -28.64
CA ASN A 37 -3.09 3.04 -27.31
C ASN A 37 -4.04 4.09 -26.77
N LYS A 38 -5.17 3.65 -26.22
CA LYS A 38 -6.12 4.52 -25.53
C LYS A 38 -6.03 4.29 -24.04
N ILE A 39 -5.58 5.30 -23.31
CA ILE A 39 -5.69 5.31 -21.85
C ILE A 39 -7.15 5.60 -21.49
N ILE A 40 -7.73 4.80 -20.61
CA ILE A 40 -9.16 4.86 -20.25
C ILE A 40 -9.39 5.35 -18.81
N GLY A 41 -8.34 5.46 -18.01
CA GLY A 41 -8.44 5.91 -16.62
C GLY A 41 -7.17 5.70 -15.84
N VAL A 42 -7.15 6.21 -14.62
CA VAL A 42 -6.05 6.12 -13.66
C VAL A 42 -6.51 5.38 -12.41
N GLY A 43 -5.81 4.32 -12.02
CA GLY A 43 -6.01 3.61 -10.77
C GLY A 43 -4.81 3.80 -9.84
N VAL A 44 -5.05 4.22 -8.61
CA VAL A 44 -4.00 4.46 -7.61
C VAL A 44 -4.21 3.61 -6.38
N GLY A 45 -3.24 2.75 -6.06
CA GLY A 45 -3.12 2.08 -4.77
C GLY A 45 -2.15 2.88 -3.88
N ALA A 46 -2.64 3.41 -2.77
CA ALA A 46 -1.83 4.21 -1.87
C ALA A 46 -2.14 3.90 -0.41
N ALA A 47 -1.12 4.02 0.45
CA ALA A 47 -1.35 3.94 1.89
C ALA A 47 -2.39 4.98 2.32
N ASN A 48 -3.37 4.54 3.13
CA ASN A 48 -4.50 5.35 3.57
C ASN A 48 -5.34 5.94 2.39
N GLY A 49 -5.33 5.29 1.24
CA GLY A 49 -6.21 5.63 0.12
C GLY A 49 -7.68 5.36 0.45
N ASN A 50 -8.53 6.35 0.26
CA ASN A 50 -9.96 6.28 0.48
C ASN A 50 -10.69 6.24 -0.86
N TYR A 51 -11.35 5.11 -1.14
CA TYR A 51 -12.03 4.87 -2.41
C TYR A 51 -13.23 5.79 -2.61
N ASP A 52 -14.03 5.98 -1.57
CA ASP A 52 -15.29 6.75 -1.67
C ASP A 52 -15.04 8.26 -1.91
N LYS A 53 -13.90 8.76 -1.42
CA LYS A 53 -13.55 10.18 -1.51
C LYS A 53 -12.49 10.49 -2.56
N GLY A 54 -11.83 9.48 -3.12
CA GLY A 54 -10.72 9.67 -4.06
C GLY A 54 -9.48 10.33 -3.44
N THR A 55 -9.28 10.16 -2.12
CA THR A 55 -8.26 10.90 -1.37
C THR A 55 -7.22 9.97 -0.74
N ILE A 56 -6.04 10.53 -0.42
CA ILE A 56 -5.13 9.96 0.58
C ILE A 56 -5.36 10.71 1.89
N GLU A 57 -5.65 9.98 2.98
CA GLU A 57 -5.99 10.61 4.26
C GLU A 57 -4.94 10.30 5.34
N ARG A 58 -4.18 11.31 5.77
CA ARG A 58 -3.28 11.25 6.93
C ARG A 58 -2.30 10.06 6.89
N ALA A 59 -1.76 9.73 5.71
CA ALA A 59 -0.83 8.63 5.56
C ALA A 59 0.40 8.81 6.47
N THR A 60 0.66 7.82 7.31
CA THR A 60 1.73 7.88 8.33
C THR A 60 3.12 7.72 7.70
N ASN A 61 3.21 7.00 6.60
CA ASN A 61 4.43 6.68 5.87
C ASN A 61 4.76 7.66 4.74
N LEU A 62 3.90 8.65 4.49
CA LEU A 62 4.20 9.76 3.59
C LEU A 62 4.62 11.00 4.39
N LYS A 63 5.53 11.78 3.84
CA LYS A 63 5.97 13.04 4.47
C LYS A 63 4.88 14.13 4.40
N TRP A 64 4.06 14.12 3.38
CA TRP A 64 2.95 15.04 3.20
C TRP A 64 1.75 14.62 4.06
N LYS A 65 1.28 15.52 4.88
CA LYS A 65 0.20 15.27 5.85
C LYS A 65 -1.11 15.92 5.41
N GLY A 66 -2.20 15.49 6.03
CA GLY A 66 -3.53 16.03 5.72
C GLY A 66 -4.34 15.13 4.80
N ILE A 67 -5.20 15.75 4.02
CA ILE A 67 -6.07 15.11 3.03
C ILE A 67 -5.64 15.58 1.65
N ILE A 68 -5.29 14.65 0.79
CA ILE A 68 -4.83 14.90 -0.57
C ILE A 68 -5.91 14.40 -1.53
N PRO A 69 -6.57 15.27 -2.32
CA PRO A 69 -7.64 14.89 -3.26
C PRO A 69 -7.03 14.31 -4.56
N LEU A 70 -6.38 13.15 -4.44
CA LEU A 70 -5.52 12.63 -5.50
C LEU A 70 -6.29 12.22 -6.75
N ALA A 71 -7.53 11.71 -6.62
CA ALA A 71 -8.35 11.37 -7.78
C ALA A 71 -8.69 12.62 -8.60
N ASP A 72 -9.13 13.71 -7.94
CA ASP A 72 -9.44 14.96 -8.61
C ASP A 72 -8.21 15.53 -9.32
N MET A 73 -7.05 15.48 -8.66
CA MET A 73 -5.80 15.95 -9.26
C MET A 73 -5.44 15.18 -10.54
N PHE A 74 -5.65 13.86 -10.57
CA PHE A 74 -5.43 13.06 -11.78
C PHE A 74 -6.48 13.32 -12.86
N GLN A 75 -7.75 13.53 -12.46
CA GLN A 75 -8.80 13.90 -13.40
C GLN A 75 -8.51 15.25 -14.08
N ASP A 76 -8.13 16.24 -13.28
CA ASP A 76 -7.79 17.58 -13.80
C ASP A 76 -6.56 17.55 -14.72
N GLU A 77 -5.57 16.73 -14.40
CA GLU A 77 -4.29 16.66 -15.10
C GLU A 77 -4.37 15.90 -16.44
N PHE A 78 -5.18 14.84 -16.50
CA PHE A 78 -5.20 13.91 -17.64
C PHE A 78 -6.54 13.89 -18.39
N ASP A 79 -7.57 14.56 -17.90
CA ASP A 79 -8.95 14.50 -18.42
C ASP A 79 -9.45 13.03 -18.50
N LEU A 80 -9.15 12.23 -17.49
CA LEU A 80 -9.47 10.81 -17.41
C LEU A 80 -10.10 10.47 -16.05
N PRO A 81 -11.03 9.49 -15.99
CA PRO A 81 -11.52 8.98 -14.73
C PRO A 81 -10.37 8.50 -13.86
N ALA A 82 -10.36 8.86 -12.58
CA ALA A 82 -9.35 8.41 -11.64
C ALA A 82 -9.98 7.86 -10.36
N ILE A 83 -9.40 6.79 -9.83
CA ILE A 83 -9.80 6.19 -8.56
C ILE A 83 -8.58 6.02 -7.66
N VAL A 84 -8.79 6.18 -6.36
CA VAL A 84 -7.78 5.96 -5.33
C VAL A 84 -8.30 4.91 -4.36
N THR A 85 -7.47 3.96 -3.98
CA THR A 85 -7.81 2.98 -2.94
C THR A 85 -6.58 2.66 -2.10
N ASN A 86 -6.78 1.92 -1.01
CA ASN A 86 -5.67 1.39 -0.23
C ASN A 86 -4.85 0.40 -1.07
N ASP A 87 -3.53 0.35 -0.86
CA ASP A 87 -2.60 -0.50 -1.61
C ASP A 87 -2.90 -2.01 -1.46
N ALA A 88 -3.27 -2.48 -0.26
CA ALA A 88 -3.66 -3.86 -0.04
C ALA A 88 -5.03 -4.19 -0.68
N ASN A 89 -5.95 -3.22 -0.70
CA ASN A 89 -7.21 -3.34 -1.42
C ASN A 89 -6.98 -3.42 -2.94
N ALA A 90 -6.08 -2.60 -3.49
CA ALA A 90 -5.68 -2.67 -4.89
C ALA A 90 -5.08 -4.06 -5.22
N ALA A 91 -4.23 -4.60 -4.34
CA ALA A 91 -3.69 -5.95 -4.49
C ALA A 91 -4.79 -7.02 -4.50
N ALA A 92 -5.77 -6.92 -3.60
CA ALA A 92 -6.89 -7.87 -3.55
C ALA A 92 -7.74 -7.84 -4.83
N VAL A 93 -8.02 -6.65 -5.37
CA VAL A 93 -8.71 -6.50 -6.66
C VAL A 93 -7.86 -7.07 -7.80
N GLY A 94 -6.55 -6.82 -7.79
CA GLY A 94 -5.62 -7.36 -8.76
C GLY A 94 -5.62 -8.90 -8.78
N GLU A 95 -5.58 -9.54 -7.60
CA GLU A 95 -5.67 -10.99 -7.47
C GLU A 95 -7.03 -11.53 -7.93
N MET A 96 -8.12 -10.81 -7.65
CA MET A 96 -9.46 -11.19 -8.10
C MET A 96 -9.62 -11.19 -9.62
N VAL A 97 -9.04 -10.20 -10.28
CA VAL A 97 -9.25 -9.98 -11.73
C VAL A 97 -8.22 -10.74 -12.56
N TYR A 98 -6.96 -10.74 -12.15
CA TYR A 98 -5.84 -11.23 -12.94
C TYR A 98 -5.00 -12.32 -12.26
N GLY A 99 -5.11 -12.46 -10.94
CA GLY A 99 -4.25 -13.33 -10.14
C GLY A 99 -4.89 -14.66 -9.75
N SER A 100 -4.39 -15.21 -8.65
CA SER A 100 -4.76 -16.54 -8.13
C SER A 100 -6.15 -16.63 -7.55
N ALA A 101 -6.78 -15.49 -7.22
CA ALA A 101 -8.15 -15.43 -6.71
C ALA A 101 -9.20 -15.30 -7.83
N LYS A 102 -8.80 -15.40 -9.10
CA LYS A 102 -9.73 -15.31 -10.24
C LYS A 102 -10.82 -16.39 -10.15
N GLY A 103 -12.08 -15.94 -10.14
CA GLY A 103 -13.26 -16.82 -9.99
C GLY A 103 -13.65 -17.11 -8.53
N MET A 104 -12.83 -16.74 -7.56
CA MET A 104 -13.20 -16.82 -6.14
C MET A 104 -14.15 -15.66 -5.78
N LYS A 105 -15.12 -15.95 -4.91
CA LYS A 105 -16.04 -14.92 -4.41
C LYS A 105 -15.72 -14.47 -3.00
N ASP A 106 -15.05 -15.32 -2.23
CA ASP A 106 -14.72 -15.08 -0.83
C ASP A 106 -13.25 -15.45 -0.60
N PHE A 107 -12.44 -14.45 -0.28
CA PHE A 107 -11.01 -14.61 0.01
C PHE A 107 -10.44 -13.40 0.72
N VAL A 108 -9.24 -13.54 1.23
CA VAL A 108 -8.43 -12.44 1.79
C VAL A 108 -7.05 -12.45 1.13
N VAL A 109 -6.57 -11.27 0.81
CA VAL A 109 -5.17 -11.05 0.43
C VAL A 109 -4.44 -10.41 1.60
N ILE A 110 -3.29 -10.96 1.97
CA ILE A 110 -2.39 -10.41 2.98
C ILE A 110 -1.12 -9.94 2.29
N THR A 111 -0.77 -8.70 2.49
CA THR A 111 0.49 -8.11 1.98
C THR A 111 1.48 -7.95 3.13
N LEU A 112 2.65 -8.57 3.00
CA LEU A 112 3.74 -8.51 3.98
C LEU A 112 4.90 -7.69 3.42
N GLY A 113 4.92 -6.42 3.78
CA GLY A 113 5.98 -5.48 3.43
C GLY A 113 6.56 -4.80 4.66
N THR A 114 6.82 -3.50 4.60
CA THR A 114 7.21 -2.68 5.77
C THR A 114 6.18 -2.81 6.91
N GLY A 115 4.89 -2.89 6.55
CA GLY A 115 3.78 -3.20 7.43
C GLY A 115 3.06 -4.48 7.03
N LEU A 116 1.86 -4.70 7.57
CA LEU A 116 0.92 -5.74 7.17
C LEU A 116 -0.36 -5.07 6.67
N GLY A 117 -0.62 -5.20 5.38
CA GLY A 117 -1.88 -4.83 4.77
C GLY A 117 -2.77 -6.04 4.50
N SER A 118 -4.07 -5.81 4.35
CA SER A 118 -5.01 -6.86 3.95
C SER A 118 -6.20 -6.29 3.20
N GLY A 119 -6.65 -7.03 2.19
CA GLY A 119 -7.88 -6.76 1.45
C GLY A 119 -8.82 -7.94 1.54
N PHE A 120 -10.07 -7.70 1.89
CA PHE A 120 -11.11 -8.71 2.04
C PHE A 120 -12.09 -8.61 0.89
N VAL A 121 -12.37 -9.75 0.27
CA VAL A 121 -13.41 -9.87 -0.73
C VAL A 121 -14.47 -10.84 -0.23
N SER A 122 -15.74 -10.45 -0.30
CA SER A 122 -16.87 -11.32 0.00
C SER A 122 -17.96 -11.15 -1.03
N ASN A 123 -18.56 -12.27 -1.46
CA ASN A 123 -19.53 -12.31 -2.56
C ASN A 123 -19.01 -11.66 -3.86
N GLY A 124 -17.70 -11.71 -4.11
CA GLY A 124 -17.06 -11.08 -5.27
C GLY A 124 -16.94 -9.57 -5.18
N GLN A 125 -17.09 -8.98 -4.00
CA GLN A 125 -16.99 -7.55 -3.76
C GLN A 125 -15.94 -7.24 -2.69
N LEU A 126 -15.10 -6.26 -2.96
CA LEU A 126 -14.13 -5.77 -1.98
C LEU A 126 -14.86 -5.09 -0.81
N LEU A 127 -14.50 -5.45 0.41
CA LEU A 127 -15.04 -4.85 1.63
C LEU A 127 -14.28 -3.58 1.97
N ASN A 128 -14.80 -2.43 1.60
CA ASN A 128 -14.22 -1.13 1.96
C ASN A 128 -14.60 -0.67 3.38
N GLY A 129 -15.76 -1.13 3.90
CA GLY A 129 -16.32 -0.62 5.15
C GLY A 129 -16.83 0.83 5.02
N LYS A 130 -17.59 1.28 6.01
CA LYS A 130 -18.23 2.62 6.01
C LYS A 130 -17.26 3.79 5.85
N HIS A 131 -16.00 3.62 6.24
CA HIS A 131 -15.00 4.69 6.25
C HIS A 131 -13.77 4.35 5.39
N GLY A 132 -13.85 3.34 4.53
CA GLY A 132 -12.74 2.90 3.67
C GLY A 132 -11.58 2.22 4.42
N ILE A 133 -11.80 1.80 5.69
CA ILE A 133 -10.75 1.22 6.55
C ILE A 133 -11.03 -0.22 6.96
N ALA A 134 -11.93 -0.91 6.27
CA ALA A 134 -12.10 -2.35 6.50
C ALA A 134 -10.82 -3.10 6.10
N GLY A 135 -10.55 -4.18 6.80
CA GLY A 135 -9.38 -5.01 6.47
C GLY A 135 -8.08 -4.61 7.16
N GLU A 136 -8.07 -3.69 8.09
CA GLU A 136 -6.86 -3.28 8.84
C GLU A 136 -6.42 -4.33 9.88
N VAL A 137 -6.27 -5.61 9.44
CA VAL A 137 -5.92 -6.76 10.29
C VAL A 137 -4.54 -6.62 10.92
N GLY A 138 -3.61 -5.95 10.25
CA GLY A 138 -2.29 -5.64 10.79
C GLY A 138 -2.34 -4.91 12.13
N HIS A 139 -3.41 -4.16 12.38
CA HIS A 139 -3.60 -3.40 13.60
C HIS A 139 -4.48 -4.10 14.65
N THR A 140 -4.80 -5.38 14.45
CA THR A 140 -5.41 -6.22 15.50
C THR A 140 -4.38 -6.50 16.59
N SER A 141 -4.72 -6.20 17.85
CA SER A 141 -3.83 -6.47 18.98
C SER A 141 -3.84 -7.94 19.35
N VAL A 142 -2.73 -8.62 19.14
CA VAL A 142 -2.51 -10.04 19.49
C VAL A 142 -1.80 -10.18 20.85
N ASN A 143 -1.22 -9.10 21.36
CA ASN A 143 -0.58 -9.06 22.68
C ASN A 143 -0.68 -7.63 23.25
N PRO A 144 -1.67 -7.34 24.12
CA PRO A 144 -1.87 -5.99 24.67
C PRO A 144 -0.67 -5.41 25.44
N ALA A 145 0.18 -6.25 26.01
CA ALA A 145 1.44 -5.87 26.67
C ALA A 145 2.64 -5.88 25.71
N GLY A 146 2.42 -6.13 24.43
CA GLY A 146 3.45 -6.33 23.43
C GLY A 146 4.09 -5.07 22.87
N ARG A 147 4.64 -5.21 21.66
CA ARG A 147 5.40 -4.16 20.95
C ARG A 147 4.54 -2.93 20.68
N PHE A 148 5.17 -1.77 20.76
CA PHE A 148 4.53 -0.52 20.36
C PHE A 148 4.35 -0.50 18.83
N CYS A 149 3.17 -0.10 18.38
CA CYS A 149 2.82 0.10 16.97
C CYS A 149 2.67 1.58 16.64
N ASN A 150 3.06 1.98 15.44
CA ASN A 150 2.96 3.37 14.98
C ASN A 150 1.51 3.90 14.93
N CYS A 151 0.50 3.02 14.93
CA CYS A 151 -0.90 3.42 15.06
C CYS A 151 -1.30 3.89 16.47
N GLY A 152 -0.37 3.90 17.42
CA GLY A 152 -0.58 4.31 18.83
C GLY A 152 -1.00 3.17 19.76
N LYS A 153 -1.29 1.98 19.24
CA LYS A 153 -1.65 0.79 20.04
C LYS A 153 -0.42 -0.05 20.38
N ARG A 154 -0.62 -1.06 21.24
CA ARG A 154 0.37 -2.08 21.54
C ARG A 154 -0.07 -3.44 21.03
N GLY A 155 0.93 -4.25 20.64
CA GLY A 155 0.75 -5.65 20.29
C GLY A 155 0.05 -5.91 18.97
N CYS A 156 0.02 -4.93 18.07
CA CYS A 156 -0.53 -5.13 16.72
C CYS A 156 0.20 -6.26 15.99
N LEU A 157 -0.55 -7.09 15.28
CA LEU A 157 -0.05 -8.23 14.52
C LEU A 157 1.10 -7.83 13.59
N GLU A 158 0.97 -6.70 12.90
CA GLU A 158 2.00 -6.10 12.05
C GLU A 158 3.38 -6.04 12.71
N THR A 159 3.43 -5.69 14.01
CA THR A 159 4.70 -5.54 14.72
C THR A 159 5.47 -6.85 14.93
N TYR A 160 4.86 -7.98 14.59
CA TYR A 160 5.45 -9.31 14.69
C TYR A 160 5.70 -9.97 13.33
N VAL A 161 4.78 -9.83 12.37
CA VAL A 161 4.79 -10.63 11.13
C VAL A 161 5.13 -9.82 9.88
N SER A 162 5.16 -8.49 9.93
CA SER A 162 5.70 -7.70 8.81
C SER A 162 7.22 -7.92 8.65
N ALA A 163 7.80 -7.50 7.53
CA ALA A 163 9.24 -7.60 7.33
C ALA A 163 10.04 -6.93 8.47
N THR A 164 9.61 -5.72 8.89
CA THR A 164 10.17 -5.03 10.06
C THR A 164 9.91 -5.78 11.36
N GLY A 165 8.74 -6.39 11.51
CA GLY A 165 8.36 -7.17 12.68
C GLY A 165 9.22 -8.42 12.85
N ILE A 166 9.42 -9.17 11.75
CA ILE A 166 10.29 -10.36 11.71
C ILE A 166 11.73 -9.96 12.02
N LYS A 167 12.25 -8.92 11.36
CA LYS A 167 13.59 -8.39 11.62
C LYS A 167 13.80 -8.11 13.13
N ARG A 168 12.87 -7.38 13.76
CA ARG A 168 12.92 -7.10 15.21
C ARG A 168 12.88 -8.37 16.05
N THR A 169 12.13 -9.39 15.64
CA THR A 169 12.07 -10.69 16.31
C THR A 169 13.41 -11.41 16.22
N VAL A 170 14.01 -11.45 15.04
CA VAL A 170 15.33 -12.07 14.83
C VAL A 170 16.38 -11.41 15.70
N TYR A 171 16.50 -10.07 15.67
CA TYR A 171 17.49 -9.38 16.52
C TYR A 171 17.28 -9.62 18.00
N LYS A 172 16.02 -9.64 18.47
CA LYS A 172 15.72 -9.96 19.86
C LYS A 172 16.18 -11.37 20.21
N LEU A 173 15.84 -12.38 19.41
CA LEU A 173 16.24 -13.76 19.64
C LEU A 173 17.77 -13.92 19.63
N LEU A 174 18.47 -13.28 18.69
CA LEU A 174 19.93 -13.29 18.62
C LEU A 174 20.60 -12.60 19.85
N ALA A 175 19.92 -11.64 20.46
CA ALA A 175 20.39 -11.00 21.68
C ALA A 175 20.13 -11.85 22.93
N ASP A 176 18.96 -12.49 22.99
CA ASP A 176 18.54 -13.31 24.13
C ASP A 176 19.21 -14.72 24.14
N HIS A 177 19.64 -15.23 23.00
CA HIS A 177 20.22 -16.56 22.81
C HIS A 177 21.61 -16.44 22.17
N LEU A 178 22.62 -16.96 22.84
CA LEU A 178 24.02 -16.81 22.40
C LEU A 178 24.54 -17.96 21.53
N GLU A 179 23.72 -18.95 21.23
CA GLU A 179 24.07 -20.07 20.39
C GLU A 179 24.53 -19.61 18.99
N PRO A 180 25.41 -20.37 18.33
CA PRO A 180 25.84 -20.09 16.96
C PRO A 180 24.63 -20.05 16.01
N SER A 181 24.59 -19.05 15.14
CA SER A 181 23.54 -18.89 14.11
C SER A 181 24.11 -18.20 12.89
N GLU A 182 23.78 -18.69 11.72
CA GLU A 182 24.12 -18.06 10.44
C GLU A 182 23.55 -16.65 10.34
N LEU A 183 22.40 -16.39 10.99
CA LEU A 183 21.75 -15.07 11.01
C LEU A 183 22.60 -13.99 11.67
N ARG A 184 23.63 -14.34 12.47
CA ARG A 184 24.53 -13.34 13.09
C ARG A 184 25.42 -12.63 12.08
N GLY A 185 25.71 -13.28 10.94
CA GLY A 185 26.51 -12.70 9.86
C GLY A 185 25.70 -11.96 8.82
N ILE A 186 24.38 -11.93 8.91
CA ILE A 186 23.52 -11.29 7.92
C ILE A 186 23.24 -9.84 8.30
N SER A 187 23.52 -8.94 7.37
CA SER A 187 23.08 -7.53 7.45
C SER A 187 21.63 -7.45 6.96
N PHE A 188 20.71 -7.04 7.81
CA PHE A 188 19.31 -6.87 7.48
C PHE A 188 18.95 -5.42 7.10
#